data_352a59b46439c221842f9bc729ce5bc5
#
_entry.id   352a59b46439c221842f9bc729ce5bc5
#
_cell.length_a   1.000
_cell.length_b   1.000
_cell.length_c   1.000
_cell.angle_alpha   90.00
_cell.angle_beta   90.00
_cell.angle_gamma   90.00
#
_symmetry.space_group_name_H-M   'P 1'
#
loop_
_entity.id
_entity.type
_entity.pdbx_description
1 polymer ?
#
loop_
_entity_poly.entity_id
_entity_poly.type
_entity_poly.pdbx_seq_one_letter_code
_entity_poly.pdbx_strand_id
1 'polypeptide(L)'
;MDFSKEDWNLFRSKLPDWQEAYMERLNKEYIQILSLEGKASGKFWALEKRIYQDKRSPGVMVQLRKSDMPMQLLSMLRDGVIEWDDLKEFSPELLEILKRICLPEWGCKENNRHGIHQRGTSGSQAAD
;
A
#
# COMPACT_ATOMS: atom_id res chain seq x y z
N MET A 1 22.15 4.10 -1.71
CA MET A 1 21.54 2.81 -2.00
C MET A 1 21.42 2.65 -3.48
N ASP A 2 22.04 1.63 -4.01
CA ASP A 2 22.15 1.47 -5.44
C ASP A 2 21.06 0.58 -6.02
N PHE A 3 20.51 1.05 -7.12
CA PHE A 3 19.60 0.27 -7.93
C PHE A 3 19.65 0.85 -9.34
N SER A 4 19.20 0.05 -10.30
CA SER A 4 19.42 0.41 -11.70
C SER A 4 18.43 1.46 -12.19
N LYS A 5 18.80 2.10 -13.26
CA LYS A 5 17.92 3.03 -13.95
C LYS A 5 16.67 2.29 -14.46
N GLU A 6 16.85 1.04 -14.85
CA GLU A 6 15.73 0.23 -15.30
C GLU A 6 14.73 0.02 -14.18
N ASP A 7 15.21 -0.20 -12.94
CA ASP A 7 14.31 -0.35 -11.80
C ASP A 7 13.49 0.91 -11.59
N TRP A 8 14.14 2.06 -11.67
CA TRP A 8 13.44 3.33 -11.49
C TRP A 8 12.40 3.55 -12.58
N ASN A 9 12.76 3.25 -13.83
CA ASN A 9 11.81 3.40 -14.93
C ASN A 9 10.64 2.43 -14.77
N LEU A 10 10.92 1.22 -14.34
CA LEU A 10 9.87 0.23 -14.13
C LEU A 10 8.92 0.68 -13.02
N PHE A 11 9.48 1.19 -11.93
CA PHE A 11 8.67 1.70 -10.83
C PHE A 11 7.72 2.78 -11.30
N ARG A 12 8.25 3.75 -12.04
CA ARG A 12 7.42 4.86 -12.52
C ARG A 12 6.33 4.38 -13.48
N SER A 13 6.62 3.35 -14.25
CA SER A 13 5.63 2.86 -15.20
C SER A 13 4.54 2.04 -14.52
N LYS A 14 4.86 1.35 -13.43
CA LYS A 14 3.89 0.52 -12.74
C LYS A 14 3.07 1.27 -11.69
N LEU A 15 3.61 2.35 -11.17
CA LEU A 15 3.01 3.05 -10.05
C LEU A 15 1.56 3.48 -10.30
N PRO A 16 1.24 4.10 -11.44
CA PRO A 16 -0.15 4.54 -11.63
C PRO A 16 -1.16 3.39 -11.57
N ASP A 17 -0.81 2.25 -12.15
CA ASP A 17 -1.71 1.10 -12.12
C ASP A 17 -1.85 0.55 -10.71
N TRP A 18 -0.75 0.50 -9.96
CA TRP A 18 -0.79 0.06 -8.56
C TRP A 18 -1.69 0.97 -7.74
N GLN A 19 -1.56 2.27 -7.91
CA GLN A 19 -2.37 3.23 -7.16
C GLN A 19 -3.84 3.14 -7.56
N GLU A 20 -4.10 2.95 -8.84
CA GLU A 20 -5.47 2.83 -9.31
C GLU A 20 -6.13 1.60 -8.69
N ALA A 21 -5.43 0.48 -8.67
CA ALA A 21 -5.98 -0.75 -8.10
C ALA A 21 -6.18 -0.61 -6.59
N TYR A 22 -5.26 0.05 -5.92
CA TYR A 22 -5.37 0.25 -4.48
C TYR A 22 -6.57 1.13 -4.15
N MET A 23 -6.74 2.24 -4.88
CA MET A 23 -7.87 3.13 -4.63
C MET A 23 -9.20 2.46 -4.97
N GLU A 24 -9.19 1.54 -5.94
CA GLU A 24 -10.40 0.78 -6.22
C GLU A 24 -10.81 -0.05 -5.00
N ARG A 25 -9.84 -0.67 -4.34
CA ARG A 25 -10.14 -1.42 -3.12
C ARG A 25 -10.61 -0.52 -2.00
N LEU A 26 -9.99 0.65 -1.86
CA LEU A 26 -10.41 1.62 -0.85
C LEU A 26 -11.85 2.08 -1.10
N ASN A 27 -12.18 2.32 -2.36
CA ASN A 27 -13.53 2.76 -2.69
C ASN A 27 -14.58 1.74 -2.27
N LYS A 28 -14.27 0.46 -2.40
CA LYS A 28 -15.19 -0.57 -1.97
C LYS A 28 -15.40 -0.53 -0.46
N GLU A 29 -14.35 -0.25 0.29
CA GLU A 29 -14.48 -0.10 1.73
C GLU A 29 -15.27 1.15 2.09
N TYR A 30 -15.08 2.24 1.32
CA TYR A 30 -15.84 3.47 1.56
C TYR A 30 -17.33 3.24 1.33
N ILE A 31 -17.67 2.47 0.30
CA ILE A 31 -19.06 2.14 0.05
C ILE A 31 -19.66 1.41 1.24
N GLN A 32 -18.90 0.51 1.85
CA GLN A 32 -19.38 -0.20 3.03
C GLN A 32 -19.62 0.76 4.19
N ILE A 33 -18.72 1.73 4.37
CA ILE A 33 -18.89 2.72 5.43
C ILE A 33 -20.18 3.49 5.22
N LEU A 34 -20.44 3.92 3.99
CA LEU A 34 -21.63 4.68 3.70
C LEU A 34 -22.89 3.86 3.72
N SER A 35 -22.76 2.52 3.64
CA SER A 35 -23.90 1.63 3.66
C SER A 35 -24.32 1.22 5.06
N LEU A 36 -23.53 1.58 6.07
CA LEU A 36 -23.86 1.22 7.44
C LEU A 36 -25.09 1.99 7.91
N GLU A 37 -25.74 1.43 8.92
CA GLU A 37 -26.84 2.12 9.56
C GLU A 37 -26.31 3.24 10.43
N GLY A 38 -27.08 4.33 10.48
CA GLY A 38 -26.67 5.44 11.32
C GLY A 38 -27.00 6.76 10.68
N LYS A 39 -26.63 7.82 11.37
CA LYS A 39 -26.91 9.17 10.90
C LYS A 39 -26.01 9.52 9.71
N ALA A 40 -26.56 10.31 8.81
CA ALA A 40 -25.80 10.76 7.65
C ALA A 40 -24.51 11.48 8.06
N SER A 41 -24.60 12.31 9.10
CA SER A 41 -23.41 13.05 9.55
C SER A 41 -22.33 12.11 10.08
N GLY A 42 -22.74 11.08 10.80
CA GLY A 42 -21.74 10.12 11.31
C GLY A 42 -21.01 9.42 10.19
N LYS A 43 -21.74 9.02 9.17
CA LYS A 43 -21.12 8.36 8.03
C LYS A 43 -20.22 9.30 7.24
N PHE A 44 -20.67 10.54 7.08
CA PHE A 44 -19.89 11.53 6.36
C PHE A 44 -18.52 11.75 7.01
N TRP A 45 -18.53 11.96 8.32
CA TRP A 45 -17.27 12.23 9.02
C TRP A 45 -16.41 10.99 9.16
N ALA A 46 -17.03 9.80 9.26
CA ALA A 46 -16.26 8.56 9.28
C ALA A 46 -15.53 8.37 7.95
N LEU A 47 -16.18 8.67 6.85
CA LEU A 47 -15.55 8.56 5.55
C LEU A 47 -14.43 9.59 5.41
N GLU A 48 -14.68 10.82 5.84
CA GLU A 48 -13.66 11.86 5.75
C GLU A 48 -12.40 11.46 6.52
N LYS A 49 -12.60 10.90 7.72
CA LYS A 49 -11.47 10.47 8.53
C LYS A 49 -10.68 9.35 7.83
N ARG A 50 -11.40 8.40 7.22
CA ARG A 50 -10.74 7.32 6.51
C ARG A 50 -9.95 7.85 5.32
N ILE A 51 -10.53 8.76 4.55
CA ILE A 51 -9.83 9.33 3.40
C ILE A 51 -8.60 10.10 3.86
N TYR A 52 -8.73 10.84 4.94
CA TYR A 52 -7.60 11.60 5.47
C TYR A 52 -6.44 10.65 5.81
N GLN A 53 -6.75 9.53 6.46
CA GLN A 53 -5.72 8.56 6.81
C GLN A 53 -5.15 7.87 5.58
N ASP A 54 -6.02 7.51 4.63
CA ASP A 54 -5.59 6.76 3.46
C ASP A 54 -4.75 7.59 2.52
N LYS A 55 -4.95 8.91 2.49
CA LYS A 55 -4.14 9.78 1.63
C LYS A 55 -2.66 9.75 2.01
N ARG A 56 -2.35 9.31 3.20
CA ARG A 56 -0.97 9.26 3.65
C ARG A 56 -0.23 8.04 3.12
N SER A 57 -0.95 7.11 2.52
CA SER A 57 -0.35 5.92 1.95
C SER A 57 0.23 6.22 0.57
N PRO A 58 1.40 5.65 0.22
CA PRO A 58 1.93 5.79 -1.13
C PRO A 58 1.04 5.16 -2.19
N GLY A 59 0.06 4.34 -1.77
CA GLY A 59 -0.93 3.83 -2.70
C GLY A 59 -1.90 4.90 -3.18
N VAL A 60 -1.95 6.04 -2.49
CA VAL A 60 -2.80 7.15 -2.89
C VAL A 60 -1.97 8.33 -3.35
N MET A 61 -0.99 8.72 -2.55
CA MET A 61 -0.14 9.87 -2.88
C MET A 61 1.30 9.52 -2.56
N VAL A 62 2.19 9.84 -3.49
CA VAL A 62 3.61 9.63 -3.25
C VAL A 62 4.38 10.71 -4.02
N GLN A 63 5.43 11.22 -3.40
CA GLN A 63 6.33 12.14 -4.07
C GLN A 63 7.44 11.32 -4.72
N LEU A 64 7.50 11.38 -6.04
CA LEU A 64 8.45 10.55 -6.78
C LEU A 64 9.86 11.08 -6.64
N ARG A 65 10.71 10.32 -6.00
CA ARG A 65 12.13 10.58 -5.88
C ARG A 65 12.87 9.27 -6.05
N LYS A 66 13.86 9.28 -6.94
CA LYS A 66 14.59 8.06 -7.22
C LYS A 66 15.24 7.49 -5.97
N SER A 67 15.83 8.36 -5.15
CA SER A 67 16.53 7.90 -3.96
C SER A 67 15.58 7.31 -2.91
N ASP A 68 14.30 7.66 -2.97
CA ASP A 68 13.32 7.17 -2.02
C ASP A 68 12.62 5.89 -2.47
N MET A 69 12.89 5.44 -3.70
CA MET A 69 12.14 4.33 -4.27
C MET A 69 12.15 3.07 -3.40
N PRO A 70 13.30 2.62 -2.89
CA PRO A 70 13.26 1.40 -2.08
C PRO A 70 12.37 1.51 -0.85
N MET A 71 12.43 2.64 -0.15
CA MET A 71 11.59 2.82 1.02
C MET A 71 10.13 2.98 0.63
N GLN A 72 9.86 3.59 -0.52
CA GLN A 72 8.48 3.70 -0.99
C GLN A 72 7.91 2.33 -1.33
N LEU A 73 8.72 1.47 -1.95
CA LEU A 73 8.28 0.11 -2.24
C LEU A 73 8.00 -0.67 -0.94
N LEU A 74 8.84 -0.49 0.06
CA LEU A 74 8.61 -1.14 1.35
C LEU A 74 7.33 -0.64 2.01
N SER A 75 7.08 0.66 1.92
CA SER A 75 5.83 1.22 2.46
C SER A 75 4.62 0.64 1.73
N MET A 76 4.74 0.44 0.42
CA MET A 76 3.64 -0.15 -0.35
C MET A 76 3.41 -1.60 0.04
N LEU A 77 4.48 -2.35 0.30
CA LEU A 77 4.33 -3.72 0.78
C LEU A 77 3.66 -3.73 2.15
N ARG A 78 4.09 -2.82 3.04
CA ARG A 78 3.52 -2.75 4.38
C ARG A 78 2.04 -2.42 4.34
N ASP A 79 1.65 -1.49 3.46
CA ASP A 79 0.27 -1.04 3.39
C ASP A 79 -0.61 -1.95 2.55
N GLY A 80 -0.03 -2.99 1.95
CA GLY A 80 -0.82 -3.89 1.12
C GLY A 80 -1.15 -3.34 -0.25
N VAL A 81 -0.46 -2.29 -0.68
CA VAL A 81 -0.65 -1.75 -2.02
C VAL A 81 -0.16 -2.75 -3.07
N ILE A 82 0.96 -3.38 -2.78
CA ILE A 82 1.55 -4.38 -3.66
C ILE A 82 1.97 -5.59 -2.84
N GLU A 83 2.28 -6.66 -3.54
CA GLU A 83 2.82 -7.88 -2.95
C GLU A 83 4.17 -8.17 -3.58
N TRP A 84 4.92 -9.10 -2.97
CA TRP A 84 6.22 -9.45 -3.50
C TRP A 84 6.15 -9.90 -4.95
N ASP A 85 5.06 -10.55 -5.33
CA ASP A 85 4.91 -11.00 -6.71
C ASP A 85 4.88 -9.84 -7.69
N ASP A 86 4.39 -8.69 -7.25
CA ASP A 86 4.35 -7.51 -8.10
C ASP A 86 5.76 -6.97 -8.40
N LEU A 87 6.75 -7.41 -7.65
CA LEU A 87 8.11 -6.93 -7.78
C LEU A 87 9.00 -7.88 -8.56
N LYS A 88 8.45 -8.93 -9.11
CA LYS A 88 9.27 -9.99 -9.72
C LYS A 88 10.08 -9.53 -10.92
N GLU A 89 9.67 -8.44 -11.55
CA GLU A 89 10.38 -7.92 -12.72
C GLU A 89 11.51 -6.96 -12.36
N PHE A 90 11.62 -6.60 -11.09
CA PHE A 90 12.69 -5.72 -10.65
C PHE A 90 13.99 -6.51 -10.52
N SER A 91 15.11 -5.79 -10.49
CA SER A 91 16.41 -6.43 -10.46
C SER A 91 16.60 -7.24 -9.18
N PRO A 92 17.39 -8.31 -9.26
CA PRO A 92 17.71 -9.08 -8.04
C PRO A 92 18.39 -8.24 -6.97
N GLU A 93 19.19 -7.27 -7.39
CA GLU A 93 19.87 -6.38 -6.46
C GLU A 93 18.88 -5.59 -5.62
N LEU A 94 17.87 -5.02 -6.27
CA LEU A 94 16.86 -4.27 -5.55
C LEU A 94 16.06 -5.17 -4.63
N LEU A 95 15.66 -6.35 -5.12
CA LEU A 95 14.88 -7.27 -4.30
C LEU A 95 15.67 -7.70 -3.06
N GLU A 96 16.97 -7.91 -3.22
CA GLU A 96 17.81 -8.28 -2.09
C GLU A 96 17.84 -7.16 -1.05
N ILE A 97 17.95 -5.91 -1.51
CA ILE A 97 17.94 -4.77 -0.61
C ILE A 97 16.63 -4.71 0.15
N LEU A 98 15.52 -4.89 -0.55
CA LEU A 98 14.22 -4.81 0.10
C LEU A 98 14.04 -5.90 1.14
N LYS A 99 14.46 -7.12 0.83
CA LYS A 99 14.33 -8.23 1.78
C LYS A 99 15.20 -8.02 3.01
N ARG A 100 16.35 -7.39 2.82
CA ARG A 100 17.27 -7.17 3.93
C ARG A 100 16.75 -6.12 4.91
N ILE A 101 16.07 -5.10 4.38
CA ILE A 101 15.57 -4.01 5.20
C ILE A 101 14.21 -4.33 5.81
N CYS A 102 13.43 -5.16 5.12
CA CYS A 102 12.04 -5.37 5.49
C CYS A 102 11.92 -6.03 6.86
N LEU A 103 11.07 -5.46 7.70
CA LEU A 103 10.84 -6.01 9.03
C LEU A 103 9.70 -7.01 8.99
N PRO A 104 9.79 -8.07 9.82
CA PRO A 104 8.72 -9.08 9.82
C PRO A 104 7.33 -8.51 10.12
N GLU A 105 7.25 -7.50 10.99
CA GLU A 105 5.97 -6.92 11.35
C GLU A 105 5.34 -6.14 10.20
N TRP A 106 6.08 -5.93 9.12
CA TRP A 106 5.53 -5.29 7.92
C TRP A 106 4.94 -6.29 6.95
N GLY A 107 4.91 -7.57 7.30
CA GLY A 107 4.35 -8.58 6.43
C GLY A 107 5.20 -8.86 5.21
N CYS A 108 6.51 -8.73 5.35
CA CYS A 108 7.41 -8.82 4.21
C CYS A 108 7.92 -10.21 3.92
N LYS A 109 7.33 -11.23 4.50
CA LYS A 109 7.74 -12.58 4.20
C LYS A 109 7.30 -12.96 2.81
N GLU A 110 8.13 -13.72 2.12
CA GLU A 110 7.84 -14.07 0.73
C GLU A 110 6.53 -14.80 0.56
N ASN A 111 6.20 -15.65 1.51
CA ASN A 111 4.99 -16.42 1.39
C ASN A 111 3.82 -15.79 2.13
N ASN A 112 3.96 -14.54 2.55
CA ASN A 112 2.91 -13.86 3.25
C ASN A 112 1.90 -13.34 2.26
N ARG A 113 0.73 -13.90 2.28
CA ARG A 113 -0.22 -13.40 1.37
C ARG A 113 -1.55 -13.52 1.95
N HIS A 114 -1.93 -13.30 2.74
CA HIS A 114 -3.21 -13.26 3.19
C HIS A 114 -3.45 -12.17 4.19
N GLY A 115 -3.30 -12.19 3.99
CA GLY A 115 -3.66 -11.56 4.46
C GLY A 115 -3.85 -10.69 4.78
N ILE A 116 -3.71 -10.58 4.84
CA ILE A 116 -3.89 -10.04 5.37
C ILE A 116 -4.28 -9.35 5.54
N HIS A 117 -4.40 -9.42 5.72
CA HIS A 117 -4.77 -8.92 6.05
C HIS A 117 -5.11 -8.30 6.71
N GLN A 118 -4.95 -8.23 6.91
CA GLN A 118 -5.28 -7.97 7.69
C GLN A 118 -5.31 -7.07 8.25
N ARG A 119 -5.13 -6.75 8.44
CA ARG A 119 -5.15 -6.06 9.09
C ARG A 119 -5.76 -5.47 9.33
N GLY A 120 -5.92 -5.64 8.95
CA GLY A 120 -6.55 -5.26 9.14
C GLY A 120 -6.94 -4.66 9.38
N THR A 121 -7.01 -4.97 9.32
CA THR A 121 -7.51 -4.76 9.56
C THR A 121 -7.77 -4.29 10.15
N SER A 122 -7.56 -4.36 10.19
CA SER A 122 -7.92 -4.12 10.70
C SER A 122 -8.12 -3.47 11.18
N GLY A 123 -7.99 -3.43 11.09
CA GLY A 123 -8.38 -3.16 11.56
C GLY A 123 -8.65 -2.52 11.92
N SER A 124 -8.57 -2.71 11.92
CA SER A 124 -9.04 -2.47 12.22
C SER A 124 -9.45 -2.09 12.69
N GLN A 125 -9.31 -2.33 12.64
CA GLN A 125 -9.84 -2.26 12.98
C GLN A 125 -10.26 -1.70 13.48
N ALA A 126 -10.24 -1.80 13.33
CA ALA A 126 -10.79 -1.45 13.68
C ALA A 126 -11.12 -0.80 14.20
N ALA A 127 -11.01 -0.87 14.18
CA ALA A 127 -11.41 -0.50 14.62
C ALA A 127 -11.63 0.06 15.15
N ASP A 128 -11.46 0.00 15.05
CA ASP A 128 -11.86 0.18 15.57
C ASP A 128 -12.01 0.31 15.91
#